data_7e32d31ad0b783b94a01544431aa3217
#
_entry.id   7e32d31ad0b783b94a01544431aa3217
#
_cell.length_a   1.000
_cell.length_b   1.000
_cell.length_c   1.000
_cell.angle_alpha   90.00
_cell.angle_beta   90.00
_cell.angle_gamma   90.00
#
_symmetry.space_group_name_H-M   'P 1'
#
loop_
_entity.id
_entity.type
_entity.pdbx_description
1 polymer ?
#
loop_
_entity_poly.entity_id
_entity_poly.type
_entity_poly.pdbx_seq_one_letter_code
_entity_poly.pdbx_strand_id
1 'polypeptide(L)'
;MADPSLNTPVIIQATRLDASILPRNVFSQSYLLYVIAQGTDVGAIAGKANEAGQGAYDAQVKNDEQDVTLADHEGRITANTLAIQLLDVRLTTAEGKIDVLRNDVDFLIDEVADIETTLANHETRITANEAELANHETHIDALEYATTRKKSEVVYTGISQVIPTTPTNLITMLKALTPSSGTLLPFFNTTTDKLTVYNENKTLNFKLSLIGSYPGGTTNRSMQLTFSGAVPDTLVASRNAATTTDNILLATFFSVDQGGFLATNGSTITIQANGAAFTATTIKIIAEQ
;
A
#
# COMPACT_ATOMS: atom_id res chain seq x y z
N MET A 1 -12.96 -22.13 31.43
CA MET A 1 -12.92 -20.98 32.34
C MET A 1 -11.61 -20.26 32.11
N ALA A 2 -11.68 -19.00 31.73
CA ALA A 2 -10.49 -18.21 31.45
C ALA A 2 -9.59 -18.12 32.70
N ASP A 3 -8.30 -18.28 32.50
CA ASP A 3 -7.31 -18.20 33.58
C ASP A 3 -7.07 -16.73 33.98
N PRO A 4 -7.55 -16.32 35.19
CA PRO A 4 -7.42 -14.93 35.62
C PRO A 4 -5.96 -14.48 35.81
N SER A 5 -5.00 -15.43 35.91
CA SER A 5 -3.60 -15.07 36.01
C SER A 5 -3.06 -14.38 34.75
N LEU A 6 -3.63 -14.67 33.60
CA LEU A 6 -3.26 -14.06 32.32
C LEU A 6 -3.60 -12.57 32.26
N ASN A 7 -4.68 -12.16 32.95
CA ASN A 7 -5.13 -10.77 33.02
C ASN A 7 -4.50 -10.01 34.22
N THR A 8 -3.60 -10.66 34.95
CA THR A 8 -2.90 -10.00 36.06
C THR A 8 -1.72 -9.21 35.49
N PRO A 9 -1.74 -7.87 35.63
CA PRO A 9 -0.69 -7.07 35.04
C PRO A 9 0.69 -7.36 35.65
N VAL A 10 1.68 -7.45 34.79
CA VAL A 10 3.09 -7.40 35.19
C VAL A 10 3.36 -5.96 35.65
N ILE A 11 3.63 -5.79 36.91
CA ILE A 11 3.94 -4.49 37.50
C ILE A 11 5.44 -4.41 37.74
N ILE A 12 6.07 -3.42 37.13
CA ILE A 12 7.46 -3.12 37.39
C ILE A 12 7.53 -2.35 38.71
N GLN A 13 8.04 -2.98 39.75
CA GLN A 13 8.19 -2.37 41.07
C GLN A 13 9.48 -1.58 41.23
N ALA A 14 10.36 -1.60 40.22
CA ALA A 14 11.59 -0.85 40.27
C ALA A 14 11.29 0.67 40.28
N THR A 15 11.74 1.33 41.32
CA THR A 15 11.73 2.80 41.35
C THR A 15 12.60 3.31 40.20
N ARG A 16 12.08 4.31 39.48
CA ARG A 16 12.84 4.95 38.41
C ARG A 16 14.15 5.49 39.00
N LEU A 17 15.27 5.04 38.45
CA LEU A 17 16.56 5.54 38.86
C LEU A 17 16.62 7.05 38.57
N ASP A 18 16.77 7.85 39.60
CA ASP A 18 17.06 9.27 39.43
C ASP A 18 18.56 9.42 39.06
N ALA A 19 18.80 9.58 37.77
CA ALA A 19 20.16 9.75 37.26
C ALA A 19 20.85 11.03 37.80
N SER A 20 20.10 11.98 38.38
CA SER A 20 20.66 13.21 38.96
C SER A 20 21.43 12.98 40.26
N ILE A 21 21.06 11.92 40.99
CA ILE A 21 21.71 11.55 42.28
C ILE A 21 22.95 10.64 42.10
N LEU A 22 23.17 10.15 40.88
CA LEU A 22 24.34 9.30 40.62
C LEU A 22 25.59 10.16 40.44
N PRO A 23 26.69 9.79 41.07
CA PRO A 23 27.93 10.57 41.00
C PRO A 23 28.50 10.52 39.57
N ARG A 24 28.47 11.67 38.90
CA ARG A 24 28.90 11.83 37.50
C ARG A 24 30.41 11.58 37.30
N ASN A 25 31.19 11.61 38.36
CA ASN A 25 32.61 11.32 38.35
C ASN A 25 32.94 9.81 38.40
N VAL A 26 31.93 8.96 38.68
CA VAL A 26 32.10 7.50 38.76
C VAL A 26 31.52 6.80 37.53
N PHE A 27 30.46 7.37 36.93
CA PHE A 27 29.76 6.76 35.80
C PHE A 27 29.92 7.61 34.54
N SER A 28 30.29 6.97 33.42
CA SER A 28 30.33 7.66 32.14
C SER A 28 28.93 8.09 31.72
N GLN A 29 28.83 9.17 30.96
CA GLN A 29 27.57 9.64 30.42
C GLN A 29 26.91 8.55 29.55
N SER A 30 27.70 7.80 28.80
CA SER A 30 27.20 6.68 27.97
C SER A 30 26.57 5.57 28.83
N TYR A 31 27.17 5.26 29.98
CA TYR A 31 26.61 4.27 30.90
C TYR A 31 25.28 4.74 31.52
N LEU A 32 25.21 6.00 31.93
CA LEU A 32 23.96 6.59 32.46
C LEU A 32 22.85 6.57 31.44
N LEU A 33 23.13 6.94 30.18
CA LEU A 33 22.17 6.88 29.09
C LEU A 33 21.73 5.44 28.80
N TYR A 34 22.65 4.48 28.86
CA TYR A 34 22.34 3.06 28.71
C TYR A 34 21.38 2.56 29.79
N VAL A 35 21.63 2.87 31.07
CA VAL A 35 20.76 2.45 32.16
C VAL A 35 19.37 3.07 32.08
N ILE A 36 19.29 4.34 31.66
CA ILE A 36 18.00 5.01 31.45
C ILE A 36 17.24 4.35 30.28
N ALA A 37 17.93 4.05 29.19
CA ALA A 37 17.34 3.36 28.05
C ALA A 37 16.83 1.96 28.45
N GLN A 38 17.63 1.18 29.21
CA GLN A 38 17.18 -0.12 29.73
C GLN A 38 15.87 -0.02 30.56
N GLY A 39 15.75 1.00 31.41
CA GLY A 39 14.52 1.22 32.18
C GLY A 39 13.30 1.47 31.27
N THR A 40 13.50 2.15 30.15
CA THR A 40 12.46 2.38 29.14
C THR A 40 12.09 1.10 28.41
N ASP A 41 13.10 0.33 28.01
CA ASP A 41 12.91 -0.95 27.29
C ASP A 41 12.19 -1.98 28.18
N VAL A 42 12.56 -2.09 29.45
CA VAL A 42 11.87 -2.95 30.41
C VAL A 42 10.39 -2.53 30.57
N GLY A 43 10.12 -1.23 30.63
CA GLY A 43 8.74 -0.70 30.65
C GLY A 43 7.96 -1.08 29.38
N ALA A 44 8.57 -0.96 28.22
CA ALA A 44 7.98 -1.34 26.96
C ALA A 44 7.70 -2.86 26.87
N ILE A 45 8.64 -3.69 27.34
CA ILE A 45 8.48 -5.15 27.42
C ILE A 45 7.31 -5.51 28.34
N ALA A 46 7.21 -4.91 29.52
CA ALA A 46 6.11 -5.16 30.45
C ALA A 46 4.76 -4.71 29.83
N GLY A 47 4.74 -3.59 29.13
CA GLY A 47 3.55 -3.15 28.38
C GLY A 47 3.12 -4.20 27.35
N LYS A 48 4.04 -4.69 26.54
CA LYS A 48 3.77 -5.73 25.55
C LYS A 48 3.36 -7.07 26.18
N ALA A 49 3.96 -7.44 27.31
CA ALA A 49 3.56 -8.63 28.05
C ALA A 49 2.12 -8.51 28.57
N ASN A 50 1.74 -7.34 29.08
CA ASN A 50 0.37 -7.08 29.55
C ASN A 50 -0.64 -7.10 28.40
N GLU A 51 -0.32 -6.49 27.26
CA GLU A 51 -1.16 -6.57 26.05
C GLU A 51 -1.35 -8.02 25.59
N ALA A 52 -0.27 -8.80 25.56
CA ALA A 52 -0.34 -10.21 25.18
C ALA A 52 -1.13 -11.05 26.19
N GLY A 53 -0.93 -10.81 27.49
CA GLY A 53 -1.68 -11.46 28.55
C GLY A 53 -3.17 -11.17 28.46
N GLN A 54 -3.54 -9.89 28.30
CA GLN A 54 -4.94 -9.50 28.09
C GLN A 54 -5.53 -10.16 26.84
N GLY A 55 -4.80 -10.14 25.73
CA GLY A 55 -5.26 -10.78 24.49
C GLY A 55 -5.47 -12.32 24.65
N ALA A 56 -4.59 -12.97 25.41
CA ALA A 56 -4.73 -14.40 25.73
C ALA A 56 -5.95 -14.68 26.63
N TYR A 57 -6.17 -13.84 27.64
CA TYR A 57 -7.35 -13.91 28.49
C TYR A 57 -8.65 -13.72 27.70
N ASP A 58 -8.71 -12.68 26.87
CA ASP A 58 -9.87 -12.39 26.03
C ASP A 58 -10.14 -13.52 25.04
N ALA A 59 -9.09 -14.14 24.50
CA ALA A 59 -9.21 -15.33 23.65
C ALA A 59 -9.77 -16.53 24.42
N GLN A 60 -9.33 -16.76 25.67
CA GLN A 60 -9.89 -17.81 26.52
C GLN A 60 -11.35 -17.56 26.87
N VAL A 61 -11.72 -16.30 27.23
CA VAL A 61 -13.14 -15.93 27.45
C VAL A 61 -13.98 -16.26 26.22
N LYS A 62 -13.45 -15.90 25.04
CA LYS A 62 -14.14 -16.21 23.78
C LYS A 62 -14.25 -17.70 23.49
N ASN A 63 -13.22 -18.48 23.83
CA ASN A 63 -13.29 -19.95 23.72
C ASN A 63 -14.31 -20.53 24.69
N ASP A 64 -14.36 -20.06 25.94
CA ASP A 64 -15.38 -20.47 26.91
C ASP A 64 -16.82 -20.19 26.39
N GLU A 65 -17.03 -19.00 25.78
CA GLU A 65 -18.30 -18.66 25.13
C GLU A 65 -18.62 -19.59 23.95
N GLN A 66 -17.60 -19.94 23.17
CA GLN A 66 -17.73 -20.89 22.06
C GLN A 66 -18.04 -22.30 22.54
N ASP A 67 -17.41 -22.75 23.64
CA ASP A 67 -17.66 -24.04 24.25
C ASP A 67 -19.12 -24.13 24.72
N VAL A 68 -19.68 -23.10 25.33
CA VAL A 68 -21.11 -23.04 25.68
C VAL A 68 -21.98 -23.14 24.43
N THR A 69 -21.60 -22.45 23.36
CA THR A 69 -22.32 -22.47 22.07
C THR A 69 -22.28 -23.88 21.45
N LEU A 70 -21.09 -24.50 21.50
CA LEU A 70 -20.90 -25.88 21.00
C LEU A 70 -21.74 -26.88 21.80
N ALA A 71 -21.79 -26.74 23.15
CA ALA A 71 -22.63 -27.57 23.99
C ALA A 71 -24.14 -27.43 23.68
N ASP A 72 -24.60 -26.20 23.39
CA ASP A 72 -25.97 -25.97 22.90
C ASP A 72 -26.18 -26.65 21.54
N HIS A 73 -25.25 -26.53 20.61
CA HIS A 73 -25.32 -27.20 19.31
C HIS A 73 -25.36 -28.74 19.47
N GLU A 74 -24.54 -29.31 20.36
CA GLU A 74 -24.52 -30.73 20.65
C GLU A 74 -25.89 -31.21 21.20
N GLY A 75 -26.47 -30.43 22.13
CA GLY A 75 -27.82 -30.67 22.64
C GLY A 75 -28.89 -30.67 21.53
N ARG A 76 -28.78 -29.71 20.61
CA ARG A 76 -29.68 -29.61 19.44
C ARG A 76 -29.47 -30.76 18.45
N ILE A 77 -28.22 -31.15 18.20
CA ILE A 77 -27.90 -32.31 17.36
C ILE A 77 -28.48 -33.61 17.98
N THR A 78 -28.31 -33.78 19.30
CA THR A 78 -28.88 -34.94 20.02
C THR A 78 -30.39 -34.94 19.95
N ALA A 79 -31.05 -33.82 20.18
CA ALA A 79 -32.50 -33.69 20.04
C ALA A 79 -32.97 -33.99 18.61
N ASN A 80 -32.27 -33.52 17.61
CA ASN A 80 -32.55 -33.79 16.19
C ASN A 80 -32.36 -35.29 15.88
N THR A 81 -31.34 -35.93 16.44
CA THR A 81 -31.07 -37.36 16.27
C THR A 81 -32.22 -38.20 16.84
N LEU A 82 -32.71 -37.86 18.03
CA LEU A 82 -33.88 -38.52 18.64
C LEU A 82 -35.16 -38.32 17.82
N ALA A 83 -35.34 -37.09 17.28
CA ALA A 83 -36.46 -36.78 16.40
C ALA A 83 -36.39 -37.58 15.09
N ILE A 84 -35.20 -37.75 14.53
CA ILE A 84 -34.96 -38.57 13.33
C ILE A 84 -35.25 -40.02 13.60
N GLN A 85 -34.82 -40.57 14.77
CA GLN A 85 -35.11 -41.94 15.16
C GLN A 85 -36.64 -42.19 15.34
N LEU A 86 -37.34 -41.19 15.91
CA LEU A 86 -38.79 -41.23 16.03
C LEU A 86 -39.51 -41.21 14.66
N LEU A 87 -38.96 -40.43 13.74
CA LEU A 87 -39.42 -40.37 12.36
C LEU A 87 -39.16 -41.69 11.62
N ASP A 88 -38.02 -42.33 11.86
CA ASP A 88 -37.65 -43.62 11.28
C ASP A 88 -38.63 -44.72 11.75
N VAL A 89 -38.98 -44.77 13.04
CA VAL A 89 -39.99 -45.66 13.60
C VAL A 89 -41.37 -45.42 12.97
N ARG A 90 -41.74 -44.14 12.75
CA ARG A 90 -43.02 -43.81 12.08
C ARG A 90 -42.96 -44.15 10.60
N LEU A 91 -41.81 -44.03 9.95
CA LEU A 91 -41.60 -44.41 8.56
C LEU A 91 -41.73 -45.96 8.42
N THR A 92 -41.07 -46.74 9.31
CA THR A 92 -41.17 -48.18 9.33
C THR A 92 -42.61 -48.66 9.57
N THR A 93 -43.36 -47.91 10.41
CA THR A 93 -44.80 -48.19 10.65
C THR A 93 -45.66 -47.82 9.44
N ALA A 94 -45.20 -46.87 8.62
CA ALA A 94 -45.85 -46.45 7.39
C ALA A 94 -45.51 -47.33 6.17
N GLU A 95 -44.50 -48.24 6.28
CA GLU A 95 -44.09 -49.16 5.22
C GLU A 95 -45.27 -50.01 4.67
N GLY A 96 -46.27 -50.27 5.49
CA GLY A 96 -47.51 -50.97 5.03
C GLY A 96 -48.40 -50.14 4.10
N LYS A 97 -48.10 -48.84 3.93
CA LYS A 97 -48.77 -47.95 2.97
C LYS A 97 -47.90 -47.60 1.75
N ILE A 98 -46.69 -48.15 1.68
CA ILE A 98 -45.69 -47.80 0.67
C ILE A 98 -46.07 -48.23 -0.76
N ASP A 99 -46.91 -49.27 -0.93
CA ASP A 99 -47.35 -49.69 -2.27
C ASP A 99 -48.18 -48.61 -3.00
N VAL A 100 -48.82 -47.73 -2.24
CA VAL A 100 -49.50 -46.54 -2.81
C VAL A 100 -48.51 -45.40 -3.05
N LEU A 101 -47.56 -45.24 -2.12
CA LEU A 101 -46.52 -44.23 -2.22
C LEU A 101 -45.44 -44.53 -3.28
N ARG A 102 -45.35 -45.76 -3.75
CA ARG A 102 -44.36 -46.17 -4.76
C ARG A 102 -44.55 -45.42 -6.07
N ASN A 103 -45.79 -45.25 -6.50
CA ASN A 103 -46.09 -44.45 -7.69
C ASN A 103 -45.75 -42.96 -7.50
N ASP A 104 -45.99 -42.45 -6.26
CA ASP A 104 -45.66 -41.06 -5.93
C ASP A 104 -44.12 -40.87 -5.84
N VAL A 105 -43.40 -41.93 -5.34
CA VAL A 105 -41.94 -41.90 -5.30
C VAL A 105 -41.32 -41.98 -6.68
N ASP A 106 -41.85 -42.83 -7.59
CA ASP A 106 -41.39 -42.90 -8.97
C ASP A 106 -41.61 -41.55 -9.70
N PHE A 107 -42.78 -40.93 -9.46
CA PHE A 107 -43.05 -39.57 -9.96
C PHE A 107 -42.07 -38.55 -9.38
N LEU A 108 -41.79 -38.64 -8.06
CA LEU A 108 -40.80 -37.72 -7.43
C LEU A 108 -39.39 -37.97 -7.90
N ILE A 109 -39.01 -39.19 -8.28
CA ILE A 109 -37.72 -39.50 -8.90
C ILE A 109 -37.57 -38.81 -10.27
N ASP A 110 -38.64 -38.86 -11.09
CA ASP A 110 -38.67 -38.16 -12.38
C ASP A 110 -38.58 -36.64 -12.18
N GLU A 111 -39.33 -36.08 -11.21
CA GLU A 111 -39.26 -34.67 -10.85
C GLU A 111 -37.88 -34.27 -10.32
N VAL A 112 -37.22 -35.12 -9.50
CA VAL A 112 -35.85 -34.88 -9.04
C VAL A 112 -34.85 -34.89 -10.18
N ALA A 113 -35.02 -35.83 -11.15
CA ALA A 113 -34.19 -35.87 -12.35
C ALA A 113 -34.30 -34.56 -13.19
N ASP A 114 -35.54 -34.04 -13.29
CA ASP A 114 -35.78 -32.75 -13.95
C ASP A 114 -35.19 -31.59 -13.15
N ILE A 115 -35.24 -31.61 -11.82
CA ILE A 115 -34.62 -30.63 -10.93
C ILE A 115 -33.08 -30.72 -11.05
N GLU A 116 -32.50 -31.91 -11.07
CA GLU A 116 -31.04 -32.08 -11.26
C GLU A 116 -30.60 -31.54 -12.61
N THR A 117 -31.37 -31.79 -13.67
CA THR A 117 -31.12 -31.23 -15.00
C THR A 117 -31.18 -29.68 -14.98
N THR A 118 -32.18 -29.17 -14.26
CA THR A 118 -32.34 -27.70 -14.09
C THR A 118 -31.21 -27.13 -13.25
N LEU A 119 -30.79 -27.83 -12.19
CA LEU A 119 -29.68 -27.41 -11.35
C LEU A 119 -28.37 -27.39 -12.12
N ALA A 120 -28.11 -28.43 -12.93
CA ALA A 120 -26.94 -28.49 -13.81
C ALA A 120 -26.93 -27.33 -14.83
N ASN A 121 -28.13 -26.96 -15.34
CA ASN A 121 -28.28 -25.79 -16.21
C ASN A 121 -27.99 -24.50 -15.46
N HIS A 122 -28.49 -24.36 -14.21
CA HIS A 122 -28.19 -23.21 -13.37
C HIS A 122 -26.69 -23.11 -13.06
N GLU A 123 -26.03 -24.22 -12.71
CA GLU A 123 -24.59 -24.29 -12.46
C GLU A 123 -23.78 -23.84 -13.69
N THR A 124 -24.18 -24.33 -14.87
CA THR A 124 -23.55 -23.91 -16.13
C THR A 124 -23.71 -22.40 -16.36
N ARG A 125 -24.90 -21.86 -16.07
CA ARG A 125 -25.17 -20.42 -16.20
C ARG A 125 -24.42 -19.61 -15.15
N ILE A 126 -24.31 -20.11 -13.92
CA ILE A 126 -23.52 -19.47 -12.86
C ILE A 126 -22.08 -19.40 -13.28
N THR A 127 -21.49 -20.52 -13.72
CA THR A 127 -20.09 -20.55 -14.21
C THR A 127 -19.87 -19.59 -15.37
N ALA A 128 -20.83 -19.50 -16.31
CA ALA A 128 -20.76 -18.55 -17.40
C ALA A 128 -20.81 -17.10 -16.90
N ASN A 129 -21.72 -16.82 -15.95
CA ASN A 129 -21.85 -15.49 -15.35
C ASN A 129 -20.61 -15.11 -14.53
N GLU A 130 -20.01 -16.05 -13.80
CA GLU A 130 -18.76 -15.82 -13.09
C GLU A 130 -17.61 -15.51 -14.03
N ALA A 131 -17.51 -16.22 -15.15
CA ALA A 131 -16.52 -15.94 -16.19
C ALA A 131 -16.76 -14.55 -16.84
N GLU A 132 -18.03 -14.18 -17.07
CA GLU A 132 -18.39 -12.88 -17.60
C GLU A 132 -18.09 -11.77 -16.59
N LEU A 133 -18.36 -12.01 -15.29
CA LEU A 133 -18.05 -11.10 -14.21
C LEU A 133 -16.54 -10.89 -14.10
N ALA A 134 -15.74 -11.95 -14.14
CA ALA A 134 -14.28 -11.86 -14.15
C ALA A 134 -13.75 -11.09 -15.36
N ASN A 135 -14.40 -11.24 -16.52
CA ASN A 135 -14.08 -10.45 -17.70
C ASN A 135 -14.46 -8.96 -17.51
N HIS A 136 -15.64 -8.69 -16.93
CA HIS A 136 -16.05 -7.32 -16.59
C HIS A 136 -15.09 -6.69 -15.59
N GLU A 137 -14.65 -7.43 -14.55
CA GLU A 137 -13.67 -6.96 -13.58
C GLU A 137 -12.33 -6.58 -14.26
N THR A 138 -11.86 -7.43 -15.18
CA THR A 138 -10.68 -7.12 -16.00
C THR A 138 -10.86 -5.85 -16.84
N HIS A 139 -12.05 -5.66 -17.41
CA HIS A 139 -12.36 -4.44 -18.18
C HIS A 139 -12.46 -3.21 -17.25
N ILE A 140 -13.05 -3.36 -16.06
CA ILE A 140 -13.14 -2.28 -15.06
C ILE A 140 -11.73 -1.88 -14.63
N ASP A 141 -10.88 -2.83 -14.27
CA ASP A 141 -9.49 -2.59 -13.91
C ASP A 141 -8.73 -1.86 -15.03
N ALA A 142 -8.95 -2.29 -16.28
CA ALA A 142 -8.35 -1.63 -17.43
C ALA A 142 -8.87 -0.19 -17.61
N LEU A 143 -10.17 0.04 -17.40
CA LEU A 143 -10.78 1.37 -17.45
C LEU A 143 -10.30 2.23 -16.28
N GLU A 144 -10.25 1.68 -15.06
CA GLU A 144 -9.70 2.37 -13.90
C GLU A 144 -8.24 2.74 -14.12
N TYR A 145 -7.42 1.80 -14.64
CA TYR A 145 -6.06 2.09 -15.05
C TYR A 145 -6.00 3.23 -16.08
N ALA A 146 -6.83 3.16 -17.11
CA ALA A 146 -6.86 4.15 -18.19
C ALA A 146 -7.38 5.52 -17.73
N THR A 147 -8.33 5.56 -16.78
CA THR A 147 -8.99 6.79 -16.35
C THR A 147 -8.43 7.38 -15.07
N THR A 148 -7.82 6.58 -14.21
CA THR A 148 -7.27 7.05 -12.95
C THR A 148 -6.10 8.00 -13.19
N ARG A 149 -6.26 9.20 -12.67
CA ARG A 149 -5.16 10.16 -12.62
C ARG A 149 -4.09 9.69 -11.63
N LYS A 150 -2.90 9.51 -12.12
CA LYS A 150 -1.72 9.28 -11.29
C LYS A 150 -0.85 10.53 -11.27
N LYS A 151 -0.25 10.80 -10.14
CA LYS A 151 0.56 12.00 -9.94
C LYS A 151 1.74 11.70 -9.03
N SER A 152 2.91 12.12 -9.45
CA SER A 152 4.05 12.39 -8.59
C SER A 152 4.15 13.89 -8.42
N GLU A 153 4.20 14.37 -7.20
CA GLU A 153 4.46 15.76 -6.88
C GLU A 153 5.37 15.81 -5.67
N VAL A 154 6.49 16.45 -5.82
CA VAL A 154 7.46 16.61 -4.73
C VAL A 154 7.90 18.05 -4.65
N VAL A 155 8.01 18.54 -3.43
CA VAL A 155 8.48 19.89 -3.12
C VAL A 155 9.65 19.79 -2.14
N TYR A 156 10.70 20.49 -2.46
CA TYR A 156 11.87 20.71 -1.62
C TYR A 156 12.00 22.20 -1.37
N THR A 157 11.99 22.62 -0.13
CA THR A 157 12.13 24.03 0.27
C THR A 157 13.24 24.18 1.30
N GLY A 158 13.86 25.36 1.36
CA GLY A 158 14.93 25.63 2.32
C GLY A 158 16.20 24.81 2.05
N ILE A 159 16.37 24.33 0.82
CA ILE A 159 17.53 23.55 0.39
C ILE A 159 18.64 24.48 -0.14
N SER A 160 19.81 23.92 -0.34
CA SER A 160 20.93 24.55 -1.06
C SER A 160 21.52 23.55 -2.05
N GLN A 161 20.69 23.19 -3.05
CA GLN A 161 21.07 22.18 -4.03
C GLN A 161 21.80 22.84 -5.21
N VAL A 162 23.04 22.46 -5.41
CA VAL A 162 23.81 22.90 -6.57
C VAL A 162 23.42 22.07 -7.80
N ILE A 163 23.01 22.76 -8.86
CA ILE A 163 22.86 22.20 -10.20
C ILE A 163 24.14 22.55 -10.98
N PRO A 164 24.92 21.53 -11.35
CA PRO A 164 26.23 21.76 -11.97
C PRO A 164 26.11 22.19 -13.45
N THR A 165 27.22 22.59 -14.01
CA THR A 165 27.34 22.92 -15.45
C THR A 165 27.49 21.65 -16.33
N THR A 166 27.64 20.50 -15.73
CA THR A 166 27.67 19.19 -16.41
C THR A 166 26.33 18.50 -16.29
N PRO A 167 25.85 17.76 -17.31
CA PRO A 167 24.62 17.01 -17.24
C PRO A 167 24.63 16.03 -16.06
N THR A 168 23.64 16.17 -15.19
CA THR A 168 23.51 15.33 -13.98
C THR A 168 22.11 14.74 -13.94
N ASN A 169 22.00 13.47 -13.56
CA ASN A 169 20.69 12.82 -13.46
C ASN A 169 19.85 13.51 -12.38
N LEU A 170 18.69 14.03 -12.79
CA LEU A 170 17.79 14.80 -11.93
C LEU A 170 17.24 13.94 -10.80
N ILE A 171 16.85 12.70 -11.08
CA ILE A 171 16.23 11.82 -10.08
C ILE A 171 17.28 11.39 -9.04
N THR A 172 18.50 11.05 -9.48
CA THR A 172 19.62 10.77 -8.57
C THR A 172 19.88 11.96 -7.63
N MET A 173 19.81 13.16 -8.14
CA MET A 173 20.00 14.39 -7.35
C MET A 173 18.84 14.59 -6.35
N LEU A 174 17.59 14.43 -6.81
CA LEU A 174 16.41 14.68 -5.96
C LEU A 174 16.21 13.61 -4.89
N LYS A 175 16.50 12.34 -5.17
CA LYS A 175 16.37 11.26 -4.17
C LYS A 175 17.34 11.38 -3.00
N ALA A 176 18.42 12.15 -3.17
CA ALA A 176 19.38 12.43 -2.10
C ALA A 176 18.90 13.54 -1.13
N LEU A 177 17.84 14.27 -1.50
CA LEU A 177 17.25 15.32 -0.68
C LEU A 177 16.07 14.79 0.13
N THR A 178 15.82 15.43 1.27
CA THR A 178 14.60 15.17 2.04
C THR A 178 13.46 16.04 1.50
N PRO A 179 12.37 15.47 1.00
CA PRO A 179 11.23 16.26 0.54
C PRO A 179 10.57 17.03 1.68
N SER A 180 10.18 18.29 1.42
CA SER A 180 9.31 19.05 2.32
C SER A 180 7.87 18.53 2.25
N SER A 181 7.45 18.03 1.10
CA SER A 181 6.16 17.38 0.90
C SER A 181 6.15 16.53 -0.37
N GLY A 182 5.25 15.54 -0.40
CA GLY A 182 5.00 14.71 -1.58
C GLY A 182 5.95 13.52 -1.74
N THR A 183 5.88 12.88 -2.90
CA THR A 183 6.68 11.68 -3.23
C THR A 183 7.10 11.68 -4.69
N LEU A 184 8.28 11.12 -4.96
CA LEU A 184 8.78 10.91 -6.32
C LEU A 184 8.01 9.81 -7.07
N LEU A 185 7.50 8.81 -6.35
CA LEU A 185 6.70 7.74 -6.97
C LEU A 185 5.29 8.22 -7.36
N PRO A 186 4.65 7.64 -8.37
CA PRO A 186 5.10 6.49 -9.16
C PRO A 186 5.96 6.82 -10.40
N PHE A 187 6.04 8.09 -10.84
CA PHE A 187 6.66 8.42 -12.12
C PHE A 187 8.19 8.56 -12.08
N PHE A 188 8.75 8.96 -10.95
CA PHE A 188 10.20 9.10 -10.80
C PHE A 188 10.75 7.88 -10.06
N ASN A 189 11.16 6.86 -10.82
CA ASN A 189 11.69 5.61 -10.28
C ASN A 189 13.07 5.85 -9.65
N THR A 190 13.15 5.75 -8.34
CA THR A 190 14.38 6.01 -7.56
C THR A 190 15.37 4.83 -7.56
N THR A 191 14.96 3.66 -8.05
CA THR A 191 15.83 2.49 -8.21
C THR A 191 16.61 2.56 -9.53
N THR A 192 15.93 2.91 -10.62
CA THR A 192 16.53 3.00 -11.96
C THR A 192 16.97 4.41 -12.35
N ASP A 193 16.61 5.42 -11.53
CA ASP A 193 16.85 6.85 -11.77
C ASP A 193 16.28 7.34 -13.11
N LYS A 194 15.07 6.86 -13.43
CA LYS A 194 14.36 7.18 -14.67
C LYS A 194 12.96 7.71 -14.44
N LEU A 195 12.49 8.55 -15.33
CA LEU A 195 11.07 8.83 -15.53
C LEU A 195 10.42 7.57 -16.13
N THR A 196 9.36 7.11 -15.52
CA THR A 196 8.56 5.97 -15.98
C THR A 196 7.13 6.44 -16.27
N VAL A 197 6.37 5.63 -16.96
CA VAL A 197 4.96 5.90 -17.23
C VAL A 197 4.08 4.95 -16.42
N TYR A 198 2.88 5.38 -16.15
CA TYR A 198 1.87 4.56 -15.49
C TYR A 198 0.91 3.97 -16.52
N ASN A 199 0.45 4.79 -17.46
CA ASN A 199 -0.48 4.40 -18.51
C ASN A 199 0.18 4.55 -19.88
N GLU A 200 0.21 3.46 -20.63
CA GLU A 200 0.92 3.40 -21.92
C GLU A 200 0.17 4.06 -23.08
N ASN A 201 -1.05 4.54 -22.88
CA ASN A 201 -1.86 5.20 -23.93
C ASN A 201 -2.33 6.59 -23.49
N LYS A 202 -1.59 7.26 -22.63
CA LYS A 202 -1.98 8.55 -22.08
C LYS A 202 -0.83 9.53 -22.14
N THR A 203 -1.15 10.78 -22.39
CA THR A 203 -0.17 11.88 -22.30
C THR A 203 0.39 11.98 -20.89
N LEU A 204 1.71 11.97 -20.76
CA LEU A 204 2.43 12.25 -19.53
C LEU A 204 2.81 13.72 -19.49
N ASN A 205 2.24 14.47 -18.57
CA ASN A 205 2.61 15.85 -18.31
C ASN A 205 3.78 15.92 -17.33
N PHE A 206 4.74 16.75 -17.63
CA PHE A 206 5.92 16.97 -16.79
C PHE A 206 6.11 18.44 -16.50
N LYS A 207 6.48 18.78 -15.26
CA LYS A 207 6.80 20.13 -14.83
C LYS A 207 7.92 20.11 -13.79
N LEU A 208 8.93 20.93 -14.00
CA LEU A 208 9.98 21.23 -13.04
C LEU A 208 10.01 22.73 -12.79
N SER A 209 9.87 23.14 -11.53
CA SER A 209 10.03 24.53 -11.10
C SER A 209 11.22 24.63 -10.16
N LEU A 210 12.08 25.60 -10.40
CA LEU A 210 13.27 25.88 -9.61
C LEU A 210 13.26 27.33 -9.15
N ILE A 211 13.54 27.57 -7.89
CA ILE A 211 13.84 28.89 -7.36
C ILE A 211 15.27 28.88 -6.83
N GLY A 212 16.08 29.87 -7.19
CA GLY A 212 17.47 29.91 -6.77
C GLY A 212 18.23 31.05 -7.43
N SER A 213 19.53 30.90 -7.49
CA SER A 213 20.39 31.97 -8.06
C SER A 213 21.61 31.37 -8.77
N TYR A 214 22.02 32.08 -9.80
CA TYR A 214 23.37 31.99 -10.37
C TYR A 214 24.35 32.86 -9.59
N PRO A 215 25.66 32.57 -9.61
CA PRO A 215 26.67 33.47 -9.10
C PRO A 215 26.60 34.84 -9.78
N GLY A 216 26.91 35.89 -9.02
CA GLY A 216 26.99 37.25 -9.55
C GLY A 216 27.96 37.32 -10.74
N GLY A 217 27.63 38.16 -11.76
CA GLY A 217 28.45 38.33 -12.94
C GLY A 217 28.30 37.29 -14.05
N THR A 218 27.49 36.22 -13.81
CA THR A 218 27.19 35.25 -14.86
C THR A 218 26.30 35.88 -15.93
N THR A 219 26.80 36.05 -17.16
CA THR A 219 26.08 36.72 -18.23
C THR A 219 25.28 35.82 -19.15
N ASN A 220 25.75 34.59 -19.38
CA ASN A 220 25.08 33.61 -20.24
C ASN A 220 24.43 32.52 -19.39
N ARG A 221 23.22 32.79 -18.92
CA ARG A 221 22.48 31.93 -17.99
C ARG A 221 21.39 31.16 -18.69
N SER A 222 21.39 29.87 -18.55
CA SER A 222 20.21 29.06 -18.87
C SER A 222 20.18 27.80 -18.05
N MET A 223 18.99 27.27 -17.85
CA MET A 223 18.76 25.91 -17.29
C MET A 223 18.38 25.01 -18.43
N GLN A 224 19.03 23.89 -18.56
CA GLN A 224 18.77 22.88 -19.55
C GLN A 224 18.30 21.57 -18.87
N LEU A 225 17.25 20.99 -19.42
CA LEU A 225 16.72 19.71 -19.03
C LEU A 225 16.63 18.84 -20.27
N THR A 226 17.23 17.66 -20.24
CA THR A 226 17.24 16.74 -21.38
C THR A 226 16.66 15.41 -20.96
N PHE A 227 15.72 14.91 -21.76
CA PHE A 227 15.13 13.59 -21.63
C PHE A 227 15.79 12.66 -22.63
N SER A 228 16.37 11.55 -22.15
CA SER A 228 16.98 10.57 -23.03
C SER A 228 15.89 9.69 -23.68
N GLY A 229 16.12 9.31 -24.92
CA GLY A 229 15.23 8.46 -25.67
C GLY A 229 15.77 8.22 -27.09
N ALA A 230 14.93 7.63 -27.96
CA ALA A 230 15.26 7.48 -29.37
C ALA A 230 15.46 8.83 -30.06
N VAL A 231 14.65 9.82 -29.65
CA VAL A 231 14.82 11.25 -30.00
C VAL A 231 14.79 12.02 -28.68
N PRO A 232 15.95 12.45 -28.16
CA PRO A 232 16.00 13.14 -26.90
C PRO A 232 15.40 14.55 -27.00
N ASP A 233 14.47 14.86 -26.14
CA ASP A 233 13.91 16.18 -25.96
C ASP A 233 14.78 17.02 -25.03
N THR A 234 15.01 18.27 -25.39
CA THR A 234 15.77 19.22 -24.58
C THR A 234 14.99 20.51 -24.39
N LEU A 235 14.76 20.86 -23.13
CA LEU A 235 14.18 22.14 -22.73
C LEU A 235 15.27 23.06 -22.25
N VAL A 236 15.27 24.31 -22.72
CA VAL A 236 16.20 25.32 -22.29
C VAL A 236 15.44 26.57 -21.85
N ALA A 237 15.67 26.99 -20.62
CA ALA A 237 15.13 28.23 -20.09
C ALA A 237 16.27 29.25 -19.88
N SER A 238 16.40 30.21 -20.80
CA SER A 238 17.37 31.31 -20.68
C SER A 238 16.91 32.30 -19.62
N ARG A 239 17.90 32.90 -18.92
CA ARG A 239 17.64 33.85 -17.82
C ARG A 239 18.36 35.14 -18.03
N ASN A 240 17.79 36.23 -17.50
CA ASN A 240 18.40 37.53 -17.53
C ASN A 240 19.56 37.64 -16.53
N ALA A 241 20.70 38.07 -16.97
CA ALA A 241 21.90 38.24 -16.12
C ALA A 241 21.74 39.24 -14.96
N ALA A 242 20.80 40.17 -15.07
CA ALA A 242 20.53 41.15 -14.01
C ALA A 242 19.64 40.59 -12.86
N THR A 243 19.06 39.42 -13.02
CA THR A 243 18.17 38.82 -12.00
C THR A 243 18.99 38.25 -10.84
N THR A 244 18.65 38.61 -9.60
CA THR A 244 19.32 38.09 -8.39
C THR A 244 18.74 36.77 -7.92
N THR A 245 17.43 36.55 -8.14
CA THR A 245 16.74 35.31 -7.85
C THR A 245 15.97 34.88 -9.09
N ASP A 246 16.25 33.68 -9.58
CA ASP A 246 15.62 33.14 -10.75
C ASP A 246 14.48 32.19 -10.36
N ASN A 247 13.34 32.35 -11.05
CA ASN A 247 12.22 31.41 -11.07
C ASN A 247 12.22 30.73 -12.43
N ILE A 248 12.65 29.48 -12.47
CA ILE A 248 12.80 28.71 -13.70
C ILE A 248 11.68 27.68 -13.76
N LEU A 249 10.94 27.70 -14.87
CA LEU A 249 9.90 26.71 -15.17
C LEU A 249 10.30 25.99 -16.45
N LEU A 250 10.39 24.68 -16.35
CA LEU A 250 10.58 23.74 -17.46
C LEU A 250 9.38 22.79 -17.44
N ALA A 251 8.60 22.79 -18.50
CA ALA A 251 7.42 21.96 -18.62
C ALA A 251 7.29 21.41 -20.03
N THR A 252 6.85 20.18 -20.14
CA THR A 252 6.59 19.48 -21.39
C THR A 252 5.53 18.41 -21.19
N PHE A 253 5.14 17.80 -22.28
CA PHE A 253 4.31 16.60 -22.27
C PHE A 253 4.89 15.55 -23.22
N PHE A 254 4.59 14.32 -22.95
CA PHE A 254 4.99 13.18 -23.80
C PHE A 254 3.75 12.44 -24.25
N SER A 255 3.64 12.19 -25.55
CA SER A 255 2.73 11.17 -26.03
C SER A 255 3.32 9.80 -25.67
N VAL A 256 2.55 9.02 -24.96
CA VAL A 256 2.99 7.67 -24.54
C VAL A 256 2.18 6.67 -25.33
N ASP A 257 2.86 5.97 -26.22
CA ASP A 257 2.27 4.92 -27.04
C ASP A 257 2.52 3.56 -26.40
N GLN A 258 1.55 2.68 -26.50
CA GLN A 258 1.68 1.30 -25.99
C GLN A 258 2.87 0.57 -26.65
N GLY A 259 3.75 0.01 -25.83
CA GLY A 259 4.98 -0.61 -26.30
C GLY A 259 6.01 0.34 -26.90
N GLY A 260 5.74 1.66 -26.85
CA GLY A 260 6.67 2.70 -27.29
C GLY A 260 7.94 2.79 -26.42
N PHE A 261 8.91 3.57 -26.87
CA PHE A 261 10.20 3.67 -26.16
C PHE A 261 10.05 4.11 -24.71
N LEU A 262 9.27 5.16 -24.45
CA LEU A 262 9.08 5.70 -23.08
C LEU A 262 8.34 4.70 -22.18
N ALA A 263 7.33 4.01 -22.72
CA ALA A 263 6.60 2.97 -21.99
C ALA A 263 7.51 1.82 -21.58
N THR A 264 8.35 1.35 -22.52
CA THR A 264 9.21 0.17 -22.32
C THR A 264 10.48 0.46 -21.52
N ASN A 265 11.12 1.61 -21.77
CA ASN A 265 12.48 1.89 -21.26
C ASN A 265 12.52 3.00 -20.20
N GLY A 266 11.46 3.79 -20.08
CA GLY A 266 11.50 5.06 -19.34
C GLY A 266 12.45 6.06 -19.98
N SER A 267 12.68 7.18 -19.32
CA SER A 267 13.63 8.21 -19.76
C SER A 267 14.53 8.65 -18.62
N THR A 268 15.82 8.72 -18.89
CA THR A 268 16.77 9.41 -17.99
C THR A 268 16.60 10.90 -18.18
N ILE A 269 16.37 11.62 -17.09
CA ILE A 269 16.28 13.07 -17.09
C ILE A 269 17.60 13.62 -16.60
N THR A 270 18.28 14.41 -17.44
CA THR A 270 19.48 15.14 -17.01
C THR A 270 19.22 16.63 -16.95
N ILE A 271 19.76 17.26 -15.92
CA ILE A 271 19.70 18.68 -15.71
C ILE A 271 21.11 19.29 -15.70
N GLN A 272 21.26 20.46 -16.26
CA GLN A 272 22.50 21.25 -16.17
C GLN A 272 22.19 22.74 -16.16
N ALA A 273 23.03 23.50 -15.47
CA ALA A 273 23.05 24.95 -15.51
C ALA A 273 24.13 25.41 -16.51
N ASN A 274 23.77 26.26 -17.43
CA ASN A 274 24.73 26.82 -18.38
C ASN A 274 25.22 28.19 -17.89
N GLY A 275 26.47 28.49 -18.19
CA GLY A 275 27.16 29.72 -17.77
C GLY A 275 27.87 29.61 -16.42
N ALA A 276 27.20 29.13 -15.41
CA ALA A 276 27.73 28.78 -14.08
C ALA A 276 26.80 27.81 -13.36
N ALA A 277 27.28 27.20 -12.30
CA ALA A 277 26.45 26.37 -11.46
C ALA A 277 25.33 27.20 -10.80
N PHE A 278 24.14 26.63 -10.73
CA PHE A 278 22.95 27.24 -10.13
C PHE A 278 22.67 26.65 -8.74
N THR A 279 22.44 27.50 -7.76
CA THR A 279 22.05 27.04 -6.43
C THR A 279 20.54 27.16 -6.25
N ALA A 280 19.85 26.03 -6.21
CA ALA A 280 18.42 25.97 -5.97
C ALA A 280 18.10 25.99 -4.47
N THR A 281 17.20 26.89 -4.08
CA THR A 281 16.63 26.97 -2.71
C THR A 281 15.25 26.30 -2.60
N THR A 282 14.57 26.17 -3.74
CA THR A 282 13.30 25.46 -3.85
C THR A 282 13.26 24.70 -5.17
N ILE A 283 12.81 23.47 -5.09
CA ILE A 283 12.56 22.62 -6.25
C ILE A 283 11.16 22.03 -6.10
N LYS A 284 10.36 22.13 -7.15
CA LYS A 284 9.08 21.43 -7.28
C LYS A 284 9.08 20.65 -8.58
N ILE A 285 8.84 19.36 -8.50
CA ILE A 285 8.72 18.48 -9.66
C ILE A 285 7.36 17.80 -9.65
N ILE A 286 6.74 17.73 -10.81
CA ILE A 286 5.44 17.10 -11.02
C ILE A 286 5.53 16.24 -12.27
N ALA A 287 4.98 15.04 -12.20
CA ALA A 287 4.62 14.25 -13.36
C ALA A 287 3.21 13.68 -13.12
N GLU A 288 2.38 13.69 -14.17
CA GLU A 288 1.00 13.19 -14.08
C GLU A 288 0.47 12.63 -15.40
N GLN A 289 -0.35 11.60 -15.27
CA GLN A 289 -1.14 11.01 -16.36
C GLN A 289 -2.61 10.88 -15.95
#